data_8b809e62e719448c4b265ce17f99bea7
#
_entry.id   8b809e62e719448c4b265ce17f99bea7
#
_cell.length_a   1.000
_cell.length_b   1.000
_cell.length_c   1.000
_cell.angle_alpha   90.00
_cell.angle_beta   90.00
_cell.angle_gamma   90.00
#
_symmetry.space_group_name_H-M   'P 1'
#
loop_
_entity.id
_entity.type
_entity.pdbx_description
1 polymer ?
#
loop_
_entity_poly.entity_id
_entity_poly.type
_entity_poly.pdbx_seq_one_letter_code
_entity_poly.pdbx_strand_id
1 'polypeptide(L)'
;MSRPRKCGRDIDGVFLLDKPQGMSSNDIMQKVKRVFQANKAGHTGALDPLATGMLPICLGEATKFSQFLLDADKRYVVTAKLGERTDTSDAEGQVVETRPVNVETSQILTALEQFRGDILQVPTMFSALKHNGKPLYEYARAGITVEREARPITIFELNFIEYQAPFLTLEVHCSKGTYIRTLVDDLGEVLGCGAHVTVLRRTAVADYPTEKMMTWDALQALAEQGDLAQLDQHLLPTDTAVSKLPALQLDADQSKGIGFGQRVKFANEAKLHGQVRLFSDENIFLGVAVVDDNNVIRPQRLITQSL
;
A
#
# COMPACT_ATOMS: atom_id res chain seq x y z
N MET A 1 -25.56 25.56 5.00
CA MET A 1 -25.50 24.23 4.35
C MET A 1 -25.36 23.18 5.44
N SER A 2 -26.37 22.32 5.61
CA SER A 2 -26.31 21.22 6.59
C SER A 2 -25.27 20.19 6.14
N ARG A 3 -24.37 19.78 7.07
CA ARG A 3 -23.45 18.66 6.82
C ARG A 3 -24.28 17.42 6.42
N PRO A 4 -23.89 16.69 5.35
CA PRO A 4 -24.56 15.44 5.01
C PRO A 4 -24.56 14.52 6.24
N ARG A 5 -25.71 13.87 6.52
CA ARG A 5 -25.82 12.89 7.60
C ARG A 5 -24.76 11.79 7.38
N LYS A 6 -23.91 11.56 8.38
CA LYS A 6 -23.01 10.40 8.39
C LYS A 6 -23.86 9.13 8.26
N CYS A 7 -23.63 8.37 7.20
CA CYS A 7 -24.33 7.11 6.95
C CYS A 7 -23.41 5.95 7.33
N GLY A 8 -23.40 5.57 8.60
CA GLY A 8 -22.56 4.51 9.15
C GLY A 8 -22.14 4.82 10.58
N ARG A 9 -21.46 3.89 11.22
CA ARG A 9 -20.95 4.05 12.60
C ARG A 9 -19.54 4.65 12.59
N ASP A 10 -19.23 5.33 13.67
CA ASP A 10 -17.87 5.84 13.93
C ASP A 10 -17.01 4.67 14.44
N ILE A 11 -16.17 4.13 13.58
CA ILE A 11 -15.23 3.06 13.87
C ILE A 11 -13.89 3.38 13.24
N ASP A 12 -12.83 3.20 14.01
CA ASP A 12 -11.46 3.57 13.64
C ASP A 12 -10.54 2.36 13.71
N GLY A 13 -9.64 2.24 12.76
CA GLY A 13 -8.63 1.19 12.74
C GLY A 13 -8.18 0.81 11.35
N VAL A 14 -7.29 -0.17 11.29
CA VAL A 14 -6.75 -0.72 10.04
C VAL A 14 -7.15 -2.19 9.92
N PHE A 15 -7.87 -2.52 8.87
CA PHE A 15 -8.21 -3.90 8.52
C PHE A 15 -7.23 -4.42 7.47
N LEU A 16 -6.66 -5.61 7.70
CA LEU A 16 -5.74 -6.25 6.76
C LEU A 16 -6.52 -7.27 5.89
N LEU A 17 -6.92 -6.83 4.71
CA LEU A 17 -7.59 -7.71 3.76
C LEU A 17 -6.56 -8.52 2.96
N ASP A 18 -6.76 -9.82 2.84
CA ASP A 18 -6.20 -10.63 1.76
C ASP A 18 -7.10 -10.46 0.53
N LYS A 19 -6.72 -9.54 -0.36
CA LYS A 19 -7.52 -9.18 -1.52
C LYS A 19 -7.63 -10.38 -2.48
N PRO A 20 -8.83 -10.81 -2.86
CA PRO A 20 -9.00 -11.83 -3.89
C PRO A 20 -8.67 -11.29 -5.27
N GLN A 21 -8.42 -12.20 -6.22
CA GLN A 21 -8.30 -11.89 -7.64
C GLN A 21 -9.65 -11.41 -8.23
N GLY A 22 -9.60 -10.65 -9.32
CA GLY A 22 -10.76 -10.27 -10.12
C GLY A 22 -11.52 -9.03 -9.65
N MET A 23 -11.13 -8.43 -8.51
CA MET A 23 -11.74 -7.20 -8.01
C MET A 23 -10.74 -6.04 -7.97
N SER A 24 -11.19 -4.83 -8.27
CA SER A 24 -10.37 -3.64 -8.03
C SER A 24 -10.22 -3.37 -6.53
N SER A 25 -9.13 -2.71 -6.14
CA SER A 25 -8.92 -2.32 -4.73
C SER A 25 -10.02 -1.41 -4.19
N ASN A 26 -10.59 -0.54 -5.03
CA ASN A 26 -11.68 0.33 -4.61
C ASN A 26 -12.99 -0.46 -4.41
N ASP A 27 -13.33 -1.38 -5.30
CA ASP A 27 -14.57 -2.15 -5.19
C ASP A 27 -14.59 -3.01 -3.93
N ILE A 28 -13.49 -3.72 -3.66
CA ILE A 28 -13.39 -4.55 -2.46
C ILE A 28 -13.34 -3.69 -1.18
N MET A 29 -12.67 -2.55 -1.19
CA MET A 29 -12.68 -1.60 -0.07
C MET A 29 -14.11 -1.11 0.23
N GLN A 30 -14.91 -0.80 -0.79
CA GLN A 30 -16.31 -0.39 -0.59
C GLN A 30 -17.17 -1.51 -0.01
N LYS A 31 -16.88 -2.78 -0.34
CA LYS A 31 -17.53 -3.94 0.28
C LYS A 31 -17.14 -4.07 1.75
N VAL A 32 -15.84 -4.00 2.06
CA VAL A 32 -15.33 -4.01 3.46
C VAL A 32 -15.95 -2.88 4.27
N LYS A 33 -15.99 -1.65 3.73
CA LYS A 33 -16.64 -0.51 4.36
C LYS A 33 -18.10 -0.80 4.76
N ARG A 34 -18.87 -1.49 3.88
CA ARG A 34 -20.27 -1.84 4.17
C ARG A 34 -20.36 -2.90 5.24
N VAL A 35 -19.49 -3.92 5.22
CA VAL A 35 -19.45 -4.96 6.26
C VAL A 35 -19.23 -4.36 7.63
N PHE A 36 -18.24 -3.48 7.78
CA PHE A 36 -17.98 -2.76 9.03
C PHE A 36 -18.98 -1.63 9.31
N GLN A 37 -19.92 -1.35 8.40
CA GLN A 37 -20.83 -0.19 8.48
C GLN A 37 -20.07 1.13 8.74
N ALA A 38 -18.83 1.27 8.25
CA ALA A 38 -17.98 2.39 8.56
C ALA A 38 -18.43 3.66 7.82
N ASN A 39 -18.34 4.83 8.46
CA ASN A 39 -18.59 6.12 7.83
C ASN A 39 -17.60 6.43 6.71
N LYS A 40 -16.34 6.04 6.90
CA LYS A 40 -15.23 6.37 6.02
C LYS A 40 -14.28 5.19 5.88
N ALA A 41 -13.77 4.99 4.66
CA ALA A 41 -12.72 4.01 4.38
C ALA A 41 -11.78 4.52 3.31
N GLY A 42 -10.54 4.01 3.31
CA GLY A 42 -9.53 4.25 2.29
C GLY A 42 -8.53 3.12 2.27
N HIS A 43 -8.07 2.70 1.09
CA HIS A 43 -6.99 1.72 0.98
C HIS A 43 -5.61 2.40 0.85
N THR A 44 -4.55 1.67 1.15
CA THR A 44 -3.18 2.18 1.23
C THR A 44 -2.30 1.66 0.09
N GLY A 45 -2.70 1.92 -1.12
CA GLY A 45 -2.01 1.47 -2.34
C GLY A 45 -2.82 0.41 -3.09
N ALA A 46 -3.22 0.76 -4.30
CA ALA A 46 -4.00 -0.12 -5.17
C ALA A 46 -3.22 -1.39 -5.54
N LEU A 47 -3.95 -2.48 -5.66
CA LEU A 47 -3.58 -3.69 -6.37
C LEU A 47 -4.43 -3.79 -7.63
N ASP A 48 -3.84 -4.24 -8.71
CA ASP A 48 -4.55 -4.53 -9.96
C ASP A 48 -5.59 -5.65 -9.75
N PRO A 49 -6.62 -5.81 -10.61
CA PRO A 49 -7.60 -6.88 -10.46
C PRO A 49 -6.98 -8.27 -10.43
N LEU A 50 -5.98 -8.53 -11.28
CA LEU A 50 -5.21 -9.78 -11.31
C LEU A 50 -4.48 -10.04 -9.98
N ALA A 51 -3.99 -9.00 -9.31
CA ALA A 51 -3.16 -9.14 -8.12
C ALA A 51 -3.97 -9.50 -6.88
N THR A 52 -3.34 -10.28 -5.99
CA THR A 52 -3.89 -10.73 -4.70
C THR A 52 -3.05 -10.24 -3.52
N GLY A 53 -3.48 -10.54 -2.30
CA GLY A 53 -2.67 -10.36 -1.10
C GLY A 53 -2.98 -9.10 -0.30
N MET A 54 -2.03 -8.68 0.52
CA MET A 54 -2.23 -7.68 1.57
C MET A 54 -2.70 -6.34 1.02
N LEU A 55 -3.91 -5.96 1.39
CA LEU A 55 -4.50 -4.65 1.14
C LEU A 55 -4.97 -4.04 2.46
N PRO A 56 -4.14 -3.22 3.12
CA PRO A 56 -4.58 -2.53 4.32
C PRO A 56 -5.67 -1.52 3.99
N ILE A 57 -6.78 -1.58 4.73
CA ILE A 57 -7.94 -0.71 4.60
C ILE A 57 -8.08 0.09 5.90
N CYS A 58 -7.86 1.39 5.82
CA CYS A 58 -8.08 2.31 6.93
C CYS A 58 -9.56 2.65 7.03
N LEU A 59 -10.13 2.53 8.25
CA LEU A 59 -11.49 2.93 8.57
C LEU A 59 -11.48 4.18 9.46
N GLY A 60 -12.46 5.03 9.29
CA GLY A 60 -12.67 6.22 10.13
C GLY A 60 -11.45 7.13 10.21
N GLU A 61 -11.00 7.45 11.41
CA GLU A 61 -9.86 8.33 11.68
C GLU A 61 -8.53 7.79 11.15
N ALA A 62 -8.38 6.45 11.05
CA ALA A 62 -7.17 5.83 10.46
C ALA A 62 -6.92 6.30 9.02
N THR A 63 -7.96 6.73 8.29
CA THR A 63 -7.80 7.29 6.93
C THR A 63 -6.94 8.56 6.89
N LYS A 64 -6.80 9.27 8.01
CA LYS A 64 -5.93 10.46 8.12
C LYS A 64 -4.43 10.09 8.00
N PHE A 65 -4.10 8.84 8.27
CA PHE A 65 -2.73 8.34 8.30
C PHE A 65 -2.39 7.40 7.13
N SER A 66 -3.33 7.20 6.20
CA SER A 66 -3.14 6.31 5.04
C SER A 66 -1.93 6.64 4.18
N GLN A 67 -1.50 7.91 4.15
CA GLN A 67 -0.33 8.33 3.37
C GLN A 67 0.96 7.67 3.85
N PHE A 68 1.11 7.43 5.15
CA PHE A 68 2.31 6.75 5.69
C PHE A 68 2.43 5.31 5.16
N LEU A 69 1.30 4.62 5.01
CA LEU A 69 1.26 3.28 4.44
C LEU A 69 1.39 3.28 2.90
N LEU A 70 0.90 4.32 2.23
CA LEU A 70 1.16 4.53 0.81
C LEU A 70 2.66 4.67 0.54
N ASP A 71 3.36 5.37 1.42
CA ASP A 71 4.80 5.62 1.31
C ASP A 71 5.67 4.48 1.86
N ALA A 72 5.09 3.49 2.51
CA ALA A 72 5.81 2.34 3.03
C ALA A 72 6.31 1.40 1.92
N ASP A 73 7.31 0.59 2.25
CA ASP A 73 7.83 -0.46 1.39
C ASP A 73 6.84 -1.63 1.27
N LYS A 74 6.95 -2.41 0.20
CA LYS A 74 6.08 -3.54 -0.10
C LYS A 74 6.91 -4.75 -0.49
N ARG A 75 6.37 -5.94 -0.17
CA ARG A 75 6.90 -7.23 -0.65
C ARG A 75 5.90 -7.91 -1.55
N TYR A 76 6.41 -8.55 -2.57
CA TYR A 76 5.61 -9.28 -3.55
C TYR A 76 6.24 -10.62 -3.88
N VAL A 77 5.39 -11.59 -4.20
CA VAL A 77 5.75 -12.76 -4.99
C VAL A 77 5.10 -12.61 -6.35
N VAL A 78 5.89 -12.75 -7.41
CA VAL A 78 5.45 -12.59 -8.78
C VAL A 78 5.86 -13.79 -9.61
N THR A 79 4.94 -14.30 -10.45
CA THR A 79 5.26 -15.26 -11.51
C THR A 79 5.14 -14.57 -12.85
N ALA A 80 6.24 -14.53 -13.58
CA ALA A 80 6.35 -14.03 -14.94
C ALA A 80 6.24 -15.19 -15.94
N LYS A 81 5.56 -14.99 -17.05
CA LYS A 81 5.67 -15.85 -18.24
C LYS A 81 6.63 -15.20 -19.21
N LEU A 82 7.73 -15.88 -19.50
CA LEU A 82 8.69 -15.50 -20.53
C LEU A 82 8.16 -15.87 -21.92
N GLY A 83 8.65 -15.17 -22.94
CA GLY A 83 8.36 -15.45 -24.34
C GLY A 83 7.17 -14.66 -24.92
N GLU A 84 6.42 -13.96 -24.10
CA GLU A 84 5.28 -13.15 -24.54
C GLU A 84 5.26 -11.80 -23.81
N ARG A 85 4.98 -10.73 -24.54
CA ARG A 85 4.66 -9.42 -23.98
C ARG A 85 3.20 -9.10 -24.20
N THR A 86 2.58 -8.40 -23.27
CA THR A 86 1.21 -7.91 -23.38
C THR A 86 1.17 -6.38 -23.31
N ASP A 87 0.12 -5.77 -23.80
CA ASP A 87 -0.06 -4.31 -23.77
C ASP A 87 -0.22 -3.74 -22.36
N THR A 88 -0.66 -4.56 -21.39
CA THR A 88 -0.76 -4.20 -19.96
C THR A 88 0.45 -4.65 -19.13
N SER A 89 1.39 -5.40 -19.72
CA SER A 89 2.48 -6.12 -19.04
C SER A 89 2.00 -7.14 -17.99
N ASP A 90 0.74 -7.60 -18.08
CA ASP A 90 0.15 -8.67 -17.28
C ASP A 90 -0.80 -9.56 -18.13
N ALA A 91 -1.30 -10.65 -17.55
CA ALA A 91 -2.12 -11.63 -18.24
C ALA A 91 -3.57 -11.16 -18.56
N GLU A 92 -3.97 -9.96 -18.10
CA GLU A 92 -5.29 -9.38 -18.47
C GLU A 92 -5.20 -8.64 -19.82
N GLY A 93 -3.99 -8.35 -20.33
CA GLY A 93 -3.76 -7.65 -21.58
C GLY A 93 -3.74 -8.57 -22.81
N GLN A 94 -3.72 -7.95 -24.00
CA GLN A 94 -3.56 -8.65 -25.26
C GLN A 94 -2.08 -8.90 -25.53
N VAL A 95 -1.73 -10.10 -26.04
CA VAL A 95 -0.36 -10.40 -26.48
C VAL A 95 -0.03 -9.52 -27.68
N VAL A 96 1.02 -8.71 -27.55
CA VAL A 96 1.53 -7.80 -28.59
C VAL A 96 2.79 -8.30 -29.25
N GLU A 97 3.52 -9.20 -28.59
CA GLU A 97 4.77 -9.77 -29.12
C GLU A 97 5.01 -11.16 -28.54
N THR A 98 5.52 -12.07 -29.36
CA THR A 98 5.95 -13.43 -28.97
C THR A 98 7.35 -13.68 -29.49
N ARG A 99 8.24 -14.17 -28.62
CA ARG A 99 9.62 -14.51 -28.92
C ARG A 99 9.98 -15.89 -28.35
N PRO A 100 10.92 -16.63 -28.96
CA PRO A 100 11.36 -17.92 -28.40
C PRO A 100 12.06 -17.74 -27.04
N VAL A 101 11.84 -18.68 -26.13
CA VAL A 101 12.47 -18.72 -24.80
C VAL A 101 13.66 -19.67 -24.84
N ASN A 102 14.85 -19.12 -24.98
CA ASN A 102 16.13 -19.84 -24.93
C ASN A 102 16.96 -19.26 -23.78
N VAL A 103 16.43 -19.33 -22.57
CA VAL A 103 17.00 -18.69 -21.39
C VAL A 103 17.36 -19.77 -20.35
N GLU A 104 18.58 -19.73 -19.86
CA GLU A 104 19.07 -20.58 -18.76
C GLU A 104 18.98 -19.83 -17.43
N THR A 105 18.89 -20.58 -16.32
CA THR A 105 18.84 -20.03 -14.96
C THR A 105 20.02 -19.09 -14.66
N SER A 106 21.21 -19.39 -15.15
CA SER A 106 22.41 -18.54 -15.00
C SER A 106 22.24 -17.14 -15.61
N GLN A 107 21.58 -17.07 -16.77
CA GLN A 107 21.29 -15.80 -17.45
C GLN A 107 20.25 -14.97 -16.67
N ILE A 108 19.23 -15.64 -16.12
CA ILE A 108 18.22 -15.00 -15.24
C ILE A 108 18.95 -14.40 -14.03
N LEU A 109 19.74 -15.17 -13.30
CA LEU A 109 20.46 -14.70 -12.13
C LEU A 109 21.33 -13.48 -12.43
N THR A 110 22.04 -13.49 -13.57
CA THR A 110 22.86 -12.35 -14.01
C THR A 110 21.99 -11.12 -14.35
N ALA A 111 20.84 -11.32 -15.00
CA ALA A 111 19.94 -10.23 -15.36
C ALA A 111 19.32 -9.56 -14.11
N LEU A 112 18.97 -10.36 -13.08
CA LEU A 112 18.40 -9.83 -11.83
C LEU A 112 19.31 -8.83 -11.12
N GLU A 113 20.66 -8.96 -11.26
CA GLU A 113 21.61 -8.03 -10.63
C GLU A 113 21.42 -6.58 -11.13
N GLN A 114 20.97 -6.39 -12.38
CA GLN A 114 20.78 -5.07 -12.99
C GLN A 114 19.58 -4.32 -12.39
N PHE A 115 18.69 -5.01 -11.71
CA PHE A 115 17.47 -4.43 -11.15
C PHE A 115 17.53 -4.21 -9.63
N ARG A 116 18.64 -4.55 -8.97
CA ARG A 116 18.81 -4.33 -7.53
C ARG A 116 19.31 -2.93 -7.23
N GLY A 117 18.93 -2.39 -6.06
CA GLY A 117 19.28 -1.05 -5.61
C GLY A 117 18.43 0.05 -6.24
N ASP A 118 19.03 1.23 -6.40
CA ASP A 118 18.34 2.40 -6.96
C ASP A 118 18.35 2.34 -8.49
N ILE A 119 17.16 2.31 -9.07
CA ILE A 119 16.95 2.27 -10.52
C ILE A 119 15.92 3.29 -10.97
N LEU A 120 15.90 3.57 -12.26
CA LEU A 120 14.88 4.39 -12.90
C LEU A 120 13.85 3.49 -13.59
N GLN A 121 12.58 3.71 -13.32
CA GLN A 121 11.48 2.95 -13.93
C GLN A 121 10.49 3.91 -14.62
N VAL A 122 10.15 3.63 -15.88
CA VAL A 122 9.07 4.32 -16.59
C VAL A 122 7.73 3.67 -16.18
N PRO A 123 6.82 4.40 -15.52
CA PRO A 123 5.55 3.83 -15.11
C PRO A 123 4.73 3.32 -16.30
N THR A 124 3.99 2.20 -16.12
CA THR A 124 3.07 1.71 -17.13
C THR A 124 1.95 2.72 -17.44
N MET A 125 1.44 2.73 -18.68
CA MET A 125 0.25 3.49 -19.06
C MET A 125 -0.99 3.03 -18.27
N PHE A 126 -1.04 1.77 -17.87
CA PHE A 126 -2.12 1.21 -17.05
C PHE A 126 -1.89 1.46 -15.55
N SER A 127 -1.69 2.74 -15.20
CA SER A 127 -1.45 3.18 -13.82
C SER A 127 -2.44 4.26 -13.38
N ALA A 128 -2.56 4.45 -12.05
CA ALA A 128 -3.38 5.50 -11.44
C ALA A 128 -2.67 6.87 -11.39
N LEU A 129 -1.46 6.99 -11.93
CA LEU A 129 -0.76 8.26 -12.05
C LEU A 129 -1.57 9.22 -12.91
N LYS A 130 -1.62 10.48 -12.50
CA LYS A 130 -2.41 11.49 -13.20
C LYS A 130 -1.56 12.29 -14.20
N HIS A 131 -2.09 12.42 -15.40
CA HIS A 131 -1.64 13.36 -16.41
C HIS A 131 -2.80 14.33 -16.71
N ASN A 132 -2.57 15.64 -16.58
CA ASN A 132 -3.60 16.66 -16.74
C ASN A 132 -4.90 16.39 -15.91
N GLY A 133 -4.73 15.90 -14.67
CA GLY A 133 -5.84 15.62 -13.76
C GLY A 133 -6.55 14.27 -13.98
N LYS A 134 -6.25 13.55 -15.07
CA LYS A 134 -6.83 12.25 -15.45
C LYS A 134 -5.85 11.10 -15.21
N PRO A 135 -6.28 9.94 -14.66
CA PRO A 135 -5.41 8.77 -14.53
C PRO A 135 -4.90 8.26 -15.89
N LEU A 136 -3.65 7.78 -15.94
CA LEU A 136 -3.05 7.27 -17.18
C LEU A 136 -3.82 6.08 -17.77
N TYR A 137 -4.40 5.21 -16.94
CA TYR A 137 -5.18 4.06 -17.43
C TYR A 137 -6.42 4.48 -18.25
N GLU A 138 -6.98 5.68 -18.02
CA GLU A 138 -8.09 6.19 -18.84
C GLU A 138 -7.63 6.58 -20.23
N TYR A 139 -6.42 7.15 -20.37
CA TYR A 139 -5.78 7.41 -21.66
C TYR A 139 -5.47 6.10 -22.37
N ALA A 140 -4.88 5.13 -21.66
CA ALA A 140 -4.55 3.82 -22.22
C ALA A 140 -5.79 3.12 -22.81
N ARG A 141 -6.92 3.11 -22.08
CA ARG A 141 -8.20 2.55 -22.56
C ARG A 141 -8.78 3.28 -23.77
N ALA A 142 -8.46 4.55 -23.93
CA ALA A 142 -8.82 5.34 -25.11
C ALA A 142 -7.84 5.18 -26.29
N GLY A 143 -6.82 4.31 -26.17
CA GLY A 143 -5.78 4.11 -27.19
C GLY A 143 -4.80 5.27 -27.29
N ILE A 144 -4.73 6.15 -26.29
CA ILE A 144 -3.88 7.33 -26.26
C ILE A 144 -2.64 7.02 -25.43
N THR A 145 -1.46 7.11 -26.04
CA THR A 145 -0.19 7.02 -25.34
C THR A 145 0.27 8.41 -24.87
N VAL A 146 0.65 8.52 -23.62
CA VAL A 146 1.20 9.74 -23.01
C VAL A 146 2.68 9.48 -22.69
N GLU A 147 3.53 10.45 -22.97
CA GLU A 147 4.93 10.41 -22.55
C GLU A 147 5.03 10.44 -21.02
N ARG A 148 5.88 9.59 -20.46
CA ARG A 148 6.05 9.41 -19.01
C ARG A 148 7.53 9.51 -18.68
N GLU A 149 7.83 10.33 -17.70
CA GLU A 149 9.18 10.43 -17.17
C GLU A 149 9.53 9.21 -16.33
N ALA A 150 10.78 8.75 -16.43
CA ALA A 150 11.33 7.74 -15.55
C ALA A 150 11.39 8.27 -14.11
N ARG A 151 11.06 7.42 -13.13
CA ARG A 151 11.04 7.78 -11.71
C ARG A 151 12.00 6.91 -10.93
N PRO A 152 12.68 7.49 -9.94
CA PRO A 152 13.55 6.72 -9.06
C PRO A 152 12.70 5.78 -8.18
N ILE A 153 13.12 4.54 -8.12
CA ILE A 153 12.62 3.50 -7.22
C ILE A 153 13.80 2.72 -6.66
N THR A 154 13.59 2.05 -5.54
CA THR A 154 14.61 1.17 -4.96
C THR A 154 14.08 -0.25 -4.88
N ILE A 155 14.83 -1.21 -5.42
CA ILE A 155 14.61 -2.63 -5.21
C ILE A 155 15.59 -3.09 -4.13
N PHE A 156 15.09 -3.26 -2.89
CA PHE A 156 15.90 -3.65 -1.74
C PHE A 156 16.36 -5.10 -1.84
N GLU A 157 15.44 -5.99 -2.27
CA GLU A 157 15.69 -7.41 -2.47
C GLU A 157 14.98 -7.88 -3.74
N LEU A 158 15.66 -8.69 -4.52
CA LEU A 158 15.12 -9.37 -5.70
C LEU A 158 15.66 -10.80 -5.70
N ASN A 159 14.83 -11.73 -5.24
CA ASN A 159 15.21 -13.11 -4.98
C ASN A 159 14.60 -14.03 -6.03
N PHE A 160 15.46 -14.89 -6.61
CA PHE A 160 15.02 -15.99 -7.45
C PHE A 160 14.39 -17.09 -6.58
N ILE A 161 13.17 -17.51 -6.92
CA ILE A 161 12.50 -18.61 -6.26
C ILE A 161 12.58 -19.86 -7.13
N GLU A 162 12.08 -19.79 -8.37
CA GLU A 162 11.96 -20.95 -9.26
C GLU A 162 11.92 -20.52 -10.72
N TYR A 163 12.45 -21.36 -11.61
CA TYR A 163 12.28 -21.24 -13.04
C TYR A 163 11.93 -22.60 -13.65
N GLN A 164 10.72 -22.69 -14.18
CA GLN A 164 10.23 -23.82 -14.98
C GLN A 164 9.70 -23.25 -16.30
N ALA A 165 10.54 -23.28 -17.33
CA ALA A 165 10.25 -22.61 -18.60
C ALA A 165 8.81 -22.89 -19.09
N PRO A 166 8.03 -21.89 -19.45
CA PRO A 166 8.41 -20.48 -19.56
C PRO A 166 8.17 -19.65 -18.29
N PHE A 167 7.89 -20.24 -17.13
CA PHE A 167 7.48 -19.52 -15.90
C PHE A 167 8.67 -19.28 -14.97
N LEU A 168 8.82 -18.01 -14.56
CA LEU A 168 9.81 -17.52 -13.62
C LEU A 168 9.12 -16.92 -12.40
N THR A 169 9.44 -17.43 -11.21
CA THR A 169 8.90 -16.89 -9.95
C THR A 169 9.99 -16.18 -9.16
N LEU A 170 9.67 -14.95 -8.74
CA LEU A 170 10.57 -14.06 -8.00
C LEU A 170 9.89 -13.54 -6.74
N GLU A 171 10.69 -13.25 -5.72
CA GLU A 171 10.29 -12.40 -4.59
C GLU A 171 10.92 -11.03 -4.73
N VAL A 172 10.14 -9.97 -4.48
CA VAL A 172 10.56 -8.59 -4.64
C VAL A 172 10.24 -7.80 -3.38
N HIS A 173 11.25 -7.15 -2.79
CA HIS A 173 11.08 -6.12 -1.77
C HIS A 173 11.45 -4.78 -2.38
N CYS A 174 10.54 -3.82 -2.37
CA CYS A 174 10.73 -2.57 -3.11
C CYS A 174 10.11 -1.36 -2.40
N SER A 175 10.61 -0.19 -2.76
CA SER A 175 10.09 1.10 -2.33
C SER A 175 8.70 1.39 -2.91
N LYS A 176 8.04 2.41 -2.35
CA LYS A 176 6.80 2.95 -2.91
C LYS A 176 6.96 3.29 -4.40
N GLY A 177 5.85 3.20 -5.13
CA GLY A 177 5.80 3.63 -6.53
C GLY A 177 6.36 2.64 -7.55
N THR A 178 6.92 1.52 -7.09
CA THR A 178 7.40 0.44 -7.96
C THR A 178 6.24 -0.29 -8.62
N TYR A 179 6.33 -0.44 -9.95
CA TYR A 179 5.42 -1.25 -10.76
C TYR A 179 6.06 -2.60 -11.06
N ILE A 180 5.56 -3.66 -10.43
CA ILE A 180 6.07 -5.03 -10.62
C ILE A 180 5.86 -5.49 -12.07
N ARG A 181 4.78 -5.06 -12.73
CA ARG A 181 4.54 -5.34 -14.15
C ARG A 181 5.63 -4.78 -15.06
N THR A 182 6.04 -3.54 -14.81
CA THR A 182 7.15 -2.93 -15.55
C THR A 182 8.48 -3.63 -15.25
N LEU A 183 8.74 -4.00 -13.99
CA LEU A 183 9.95 -4.74 -13.62
C LEU A 183 10.06 -6.08 -14.39
N VAL A 184 8.95 -6.80 -14.52
CA VAL A 184 8.88 -8.08 -15.25
C VAL A 184 9.05 -7.86 -16.75
N ASP A 185 8.39 -6.84 -17.32
CA ASP A 185 8.51 -6.50 -18.75
C ASP A 185 9.95 -6.12 -19.11
N ASP A 186 10.58 -5.23 -18.32
CA ASP A 186 11.98 -4.80 -18.49
C ASP A 186 12.94 -5.99 -18.33
N LEU A 187 12.70 -6.89 -17.37
CA LEU A 187 13.51 -8.11 -17.21
C LEU A 187 13.39 -9.02 -18.45
N GLY A 188 12.18 -9.17 -18.99
CA GLY A 188 11.94 -9.92 -20.22
C GLY A 188 12.70 -9.34 -21.42
N GLU A 189 12.79 -8.01 -21.51
CA GLU A 189 13.59 -7.33 -22.55
C GLU A 189 15.10 -7.56 -22.37
N VAL A 190 15.62 -7.50 -21.13
CA VAL A 190 17.02 -7.81 -20.83
C VAL A 190 17.36 -9.26 -21.18
N LEU A 191 16.42 -10.20 -20.94
CA LEU A 191 16.56 -11.60 -21.32
C LEU A 191 16.38 -11.85 -22.83
N GLY A 192 15.90 -10.86 -23.59
CA GLY A 192 15.71 -10.90 -25.04
C GLY A 192 14.46 -11.65 -25.51
N CYS A 193 13.71 -12.26 -24.62
CA CYS A 193 12.50 -13.05 -24.94
C CYS A 193 11.19 -12.33 -24.68
N GLY A 194 11.20 -11.18 -23.93
CA GLY A 194 9.98 -10.54 -23.42
C GLY A 194 9.36 -11.34 -22.28
N ALA A 195 8.53 -10.64 -21.46
CA ALA A 195 7.81 -11.27 -20.37
C ALA A 195 6.56 -10.45 -19.99
N HIS A 196 5.62 -11.10 -19.30
CA HIS A 196 4.51 -10.43 -18.63
C HIS A 196 4.15 -11.13 -17.31
N VAL A 197 3.47 -10.43 -16.42
CA VAL A 197 3.04 -10.97 -15.12
C VAL A 197 1.82 -11.88 -15.30
N THR A 198 1.89 -13.12 -14.79
CA THR A 198 0.75 -14.04 -14.74
C THR A 198 0.16 -14.19 -13.34
N VAL A 199 1.00 -14.11 -12.30
CA VAL A 199 0.56 -14.13 -10.91
C VAL A 199 1.27 -13.00 -10.16
N LEU A 200 0.53 -12.24 -9.38
CA LEU A 200 1.09 -11.20 -8.50
C LEU A 200 0.41 -11.25 -7.13
N ARG A 201 1.20 -11.46 -6.10
CA ARG A 201 0.72 -11.44 -4.72
C ARG A 201 1.53 -10.47 -3.88
N ARG A 202 0.88 -9.48 -3.29
CA ARG A 202 1.51 -8.61 -2.30
C ARG A 202 1.52 -9.31 -0.95
N THR A 203 2.69 -9.70 -0.49
CA THR A 203 2.88 -10.47 0.75
C THR A 203 3.00 -9.57 1.97
N ALA A 204 3.52 -8.34 1.81
CA ALA A 204 3.65 -7.40 2.92
C ALA A 204 3.49 -5.93 2.50
N VAL A 205 3.02 -5.10 3.42
CA VAL A 205 3.02 -3.64 3.40
C VAL A 205 3.55 -3.16 4.74
N ALA A 206 4.64 -2.37 4.76
CA ALA A 206 5.33 -2.02 5.99
C ALA A 206 5.63 -3.29 6.83
N ASP A 207 5.45 -3.19 8.15
CA ASP A 207 5.70 -4.28 9.10
C ASP A 207 4.39 -4.97 9.55
N TYR A 208 3.32 -4.88 8.74
CA TYR A 208 2.06 -5.53 9.09
C TYR A 208 2.18 -7.05 9.09
N PRO A 209 1.65 -7.70 10.14
CA PRO A 209 1.72 -9.14 10.30
C PRO A 209 0.82 -9.86 9.28
N THR A 210 1.40 -10.74 8.48
CA THR A 210 0.68 -11.49 7.43
C THR A 210 -0.37 -12.45 8.00
N GLU A 211 -0.12 -12.99 9.18
CA GLU A 211 -1.04 -13.88 9.90
C GLU A 211 -2.35 -13.20 10.34
N LYS A 212 -2.39 -11.87 10.36
CA LYS A 212 -3.60 -11.09 10.65
C LYS A 212 -4.40 -10.71 9.39
N MET A 213 -3.94 -11.12 8.20
CA MET A 213 -4.76 -10.95 7.00
C MET A 213 -5.98 -11.86 7.07
N MET A 214 -7.13 -11.31 6.66
CA MET A 214 -8.37 -12.06 6.52
C MET A 214 -8.80 -12.06 5.05
N THR A 215 -9.18 -13.23 4.54
CA THR A 215 -9.76 -13.34 3.19
C THR A 215 -11.13 -12.68 3.13
N TRP A 216 -11.55 -12.29 1.93
CA TRP A 216 -12.88 -11.73 1.74
C TRP A 216 -13.99 -12.71 2.15
N ASP A 217 -13.84 -14.00 1.84
CA ASP A 217 -14.85 -15.01 2.16
C ASP A 217 -14.96 -15.23 3.68
N ALA A 218 -13.84 -15.24 4.40
CA ALA A 218 -13.83 -15.33 5.86
C ALA A 218 -14.51 -14.10 6.51
N LEU A 219 -14.25 -12.89 5.97
CA LEU A 219 -14.89 -11.67 6.44
C LEU A 219 -16.42 -11.71 6.20
N GLN A 220 -16.87 -12.21 5.04
CA GLN A 220 -18.29 -12.37 4.76
C GLN A 220 -18.95 -13.35 5.71
N ALA A 221 -18.36 -14.53 5.90
CA ALA A 221 -18.87 -15.54 6.82
C ALA A 221 -18.99 -15.03 8.27
N LEU A 222 -18.02 -14.20 8.70
CA LEU A 222 -18.08 -13.56 10.01
C LEU A 222 -19.18 -12.50 10.07
N ALA A 223 -19.38 -11.72 9.02
CA ALA A 223 -20.41 -10.70 8.95
C ALA A 223 -21.83 -11.28 8.96
N GLU A 224 -22.03 -12.47 8.38
CA GLU A 224 -23.31 -13.19 8.38
C GLU A 224 -23.76 -13.62 9.79
N GLN A 225 -22.84 -13.73 10.74
CA GLN A 225 -23.14 -13.99 12.15
C GLN A 225 -23.79 -12.78 12.86
N GLY A 226 -23.67 -11.59 12.26
CA GLY A 226 -24.33 -10.37 12.75
C GLY A 226 -23.68 -9.72 13.98
N ASP A 227 -22.56 -10.23 14.47
CA ASP A 227 -21.82 -9.68 15.62
C ASP A 227 -20.77 -8.66 15.17
N LEU A 228 -21.15 -7.38 15.26
CA LEU A 228 -20.26 -6.27 14.93
C LEU A 228 -19.06 -6.14 15.89
N ALA A 229 -19.23 -6.51 17.16
CA ALA A 229 -18.14 -6.44 18.13
C ALA A 229 -17.04 -7.47 17.81
N GLN A 230 -17.44 -8.64 17.33
CA GLN A 230 -16.50 -9.65 16.86
C GLN A 230 -15.76 -9.20 15.60
N LEU A 231 -16.44 -8.53 14.66
CA LEU A 231 -15.78 -7.92 13.49
C LEU A 231 -14.72 -6.89 13.90
N ASP A 232 -15.05 -6.06 14.89
CA ASP A 232 -14.15 -4.98 15.34
C ASP A 232 -12.84 -5.48 15.94
N GLN A 233 -12.83 -6.69 16.52
CA GLN A 233 -11.62 -7.32 17.07
C GLN A 233 -10.56 -7.62 15.99
N HIS A 234 -10.94 -7.63 14.72
CA HIS A 234 -10.01 -7.79 13.59
C HIS A 234 -9.39 -6.47 13.11
N LEU A 235 -9.76 -5.35 13.73
CA LEU A 235 -9.14 -4.07 13.42
C LEU A 235 -7.86 -3.88 14.25
N LEU A 236 -6.80 -3.50 13.58
CA LEU A 236 -5.59 -3.03 14.24
C LEU A 236 -5.79 -1.58 14.68
N PRO A 237 -5.19 -1.16 15.80
CA PRO A 237 -5.25 0.23 16.26
C PRO A 237 -4.76 1.22 15.20
N THR A 238 -5.34 2.43 15.20
CA THR A 238 -5.04 3.49 14.21
C THR A 238 -3.56 3.87 14.17
N ASP A 239 -2.88 3.87 15.33
CA ASP A 239 -1.46 4.22 15.45
C ASP A 239 -0.52 3.23 14.75
N THR A 240 -1.00 2.02 14.43
CA THR A 240 -0.22 1.03 13.64
C THR A 240 0.12 1.56 12.25
N ALA A 241 -0.71 2.46 11.69
CA ALA A 241 -0.44 3.11 10.40
C ALA A 241 0.80 4.02 10.42
N VAL A 242 1.27 4.39 11.60
CA VAL A 242 2.44 5.28 11.85
C VAL A 242 3.45 4.64 12.79
N SER A 243 3.47 3.31 12.90
CA SER A 243 4.30 2.55 13.86
C SER A 243 5.80 2.84 13.76
N LYS A 244 6.29 3.20 12.56
CA LYS A 244 7.70 3.56 12.33
C LYS A 244 8.11 4.92 12.93
N LEU A 245 7.15 5.77 13.30
CA LEU A 245 7.46 7.04 13.97
C LEU A 245 7.76 6.82 15.45
N PRO A 246 8.73 7.57 16.03
CA PRO A 246 8.96 7.54 17.46
C PRO A 246 7.70 7.91 18.23
N ALA A 247 7.45 7.25 19.36
CA ALA A 247 6.36 7.57 20.26
C ALA A 247 6.78 8.67 21.24
N LEU A 248 5.87 9.60 21.48
CA LEU A 248 6.02 10.65 22.52
C LEU A 248 4.78 10.66 23.40
N GLN A 249 4.96 10.41 24.67
CA GLN A 249 3.89 10.48 25.66
C GLN A 249 3.80 11.90 26.24
N LEU A 250 2.58 12.41 26.33
CA LEU A 250 2.25 13.74 26.82
C LEU A 250 1.59 13.63 28.20
N ASP A 251 1.79 14.62 29.04
CA ASP A 251 0.97 14.78 30.25
C ASP A 251 -0.44 15.31 29.91
N ALA A 252 -1.29 15.40 30.93
CA ALA A 252 -2.69 15.80 30.76
C ALA A 252 -2.84 17.21 30.19
N ASP A 253 -2.03 18.18 30.65
CA ASP A 253 -2.09 19.58 30.18
C ASP A 253 -1.57 19.69 28.74
N GLN A 254 -0.50 19.01 28.42
CA GLN A 254 0.05 18.92 27.06
C GLN A 254 -0.95 18.26 26.10
N SER A 255 -1.57 17.16 26.50
CA SER A 255 -2.58 16.44 25.74
C SER A 255 -3.78 17.34 25.43
N LYS A 256 -4.26 18.09 26.41
CA LYS A 256 -5.33 19.06 26.25
C LYS A 256 -4.95 20.19 25.28
N GLY A 257 -3.74 20.76 25.44
CA GLY A 257 -3.24 21.80 24.52
C GLY A 257 -3.14 21.30 23.09
N ILE A 258 -2.59 20.09 22.86
CA ILE A 258 -2.50 19.44 21.56
C ILE A 258 -3.92 19.19 20.97
N GLY A 259 -4.87 18.73 21.77
CA GLY A 259 -6.26 18.52 21.34
C GLY A 259 -6.92 19.79 20.80
N PHE A 260 -6.55 20.97 21.27
CA PHE A 260 -6.96 22.27 20.74
C PHE A 260 -6.10 22.77 19.56
N GLY A 261 -5.15 21.96 19.08
CA GLY A 261 -4.24 22.33 17.99
C GLY A 261 -3.14 23.30 18.40
N GLN A 262 -2.91 23.48 19.71
CA GLN A 262 -1.87 24.38 20.22
C GLN A 262 -0.48 23.76 20.07
N ARG A 263 0.52 24.62 20.01
CA ARG A 263 1.93 24.22 20.11
C ARG A 263 2.31 24.08 21.58
N VAL A 264 2.98 22.99 21.90
CA VAL A 264 3.33 22.65 23.29
C VAL A 264 4.84 22.42 23.40
N LYS A 265 5.47 23.01 24.43
CA LYS A 265 6.85 22.70 24.80
C LYS A 265 6.89 21.44 25.66
N PHE A 266 7.97 20.66 25.53
CA PHE A 266 8.19 19.49 26.38
C PHE A 266 9.68 19.33 26.72
N ALA A 267 9.95 18.57 27.79
CA ALA A 267 11.29 18.17 28.14
C ALA A 267 11.74 17.04 27.18
N ASN A 268 12.67 17.35 26.27
CA ASN A 268 13.10 16.44 25.21
C ASN A 268 14.34 15.63 25.63
N GLU A 269 14.22 14.83 26.66
CA GLU A 269 15.31 13.98 27.15
C GLU A 269 15.75 12.95 26.10
N ALA A 270 14.79 12.42 25.32
CA ALA A 270 15.03 11.46 24.25
C ALA A 270 15.60 12.09 22.96
N LYS A 271 15.80 13.43 22.92
CA LYS A 271 16.29 14.17 21.75
C LYS A 271 15.50 13.87 20.47
N LEU A 272 14.20 13.74 20.60
CA LEU A 272 13.30 13.52 19.47
C LEU A 272 13.30 14.73 18.55
N HIS A 273 13.28 14.48 17.24
CA HIS A 273 13.22 15.49 16.18
C HIS A 273 12.41 14.99 14.99
N GLY A 274 11.74 15.90 14.28
CA GLY A 274 10.90 15.53 13.15
C GLY A 274 9.55 14.92 13.57
N GLN A 275 9.03 14.01 12.76
CA GLN A 275 7.70 13.44 13.00
C GLN A 275 7.69 12.46 14.18
N VAL A 276 6.69 12.60 15.03
CA VAL A 276 6.43 11.72 16.18
C VAL A 276 4.96 11.35 16.27
N ARG A 277 4.63 10.19 16.80
CA ARG A 277 3.27 9.82 17.18
C ARG A 277 3.04 10.18 18.64
N LEU A 278 1.92 10.82 18.91
CA LEU A 278 1.56 11.36 20.22
C LEU A 278 0.61 10.42 20.95
N PHE A 279 0.87 10.21 22.23
CA PHE A 279 -0.02 9.50 23.14
C PHE A 279 -0.31 10.36 24.37
N SER A 280 -1.53 10.24 24.91
CA SER A 280 -1.87 10.86 26.20
C SER A 280 -1.21 10.11 27.35
N ASP A 281 -1.31 10.64 28.56
CA ASP A 281 -0.94 10.00 29.83
C ASP A 281 -1.67 8.66 30.06
N GLU A 282 -2.88 8.51 29.52
CA GLU A 282 -3.65 7.26 29.50
C GLU A 282 -3.28 6.31 28.34
N ASN A 283 -2.20 6.61 27.62
CA ASN A 283 -1.74 5.84 26.45
C ASN A 283 -2.72 5.80 25.28
N ILE A 284 -3.56 6.83 25.13
CA ILE A 284 -4.47 6.99 24.01
C ILE A 284 -3.73 7.70 22.87
N PHE A 285 -3.76 7.13 21.66
CA PHE A 285 -3.16 7.75 20.50
C PHE A 285 -3.90 9.05 20.12
N LEU A 286 -3.16 10.16 20.05
CA LEU A 286 -3.71 11.49 19.74
C LEU A 286 -3.47 11.91 18.28
N GLY A 287 -2.49 11.32 17.62
CA GLY A 287 -2.14 11.65 16.25
C GLY A 287 -0.64 11.79 16.01
N VAL A 288 -0.29 12.52 14.96
CA VAL A 288 1.10 12.80 14.54
C VAL A 288 1.38 14.28 14.66
N ALA A 289 2.57 14.60 15.15
CA ALA A 289 3.11 15.95 15.25
C ALA A 289 4.56 16.00 14.74
N VAL A 290 5.09 17.21 14.65
CA VAL A 290 6.50 17.49 14.37
C VAL A 290 7.13 18.15 15.58
N VAL A 291 8.26 17.63 16.03
CA VAL A 291 9.12 18.25 17.05
C VAL A 291 10.16 19.11 16.34
N ASP A 292 10.24 20.38 16.71
CA ASP A 292 11.24 21.31 16.17
C ASP A 292 12.48 21.42 17.06
N ASP A 293 13.49 22.16 16.57
CA ASP A 293 14.78 22.36 17.25
C ASP A 293 14.66 23.06 18.63
N ASN A 294 13.53 23.70 18.91
CA ASN A 294 13.24 24.38 20.17
C ASN A 294 12.45 23.50 21.16
N ASN A 295 12.35 22.20 20.88
CA ASN A 295 11.54 21.25 21.65
C ASN A 295 10.06 21.64 21.71
N VAL A 296 9.53 22.18 20.61
CA VAL A 296 8.11 22.51 20.47
C VAL A 296 7.44 21.47 19.61
N ILE A 297 6.39 20.87 20.14
CA ILE A 297 5.51 19.94 19.45
C ILE A 297 4.50 20.75 18.64
N ARG A 298 4.46 20.52 17.33
CA ARG A 298 3.48 21.13 16.41
C ARG A 298 2.55 20.05 15.87
N PRO A 299 1.25 20.06 16.20
CA PRO A 299 0.29 19.11 15.65
C PRO A 299 0.29 19.14 14.13
N GLN A 300 0.30 17.96 13.50
CA GLN A 300 0.22 17.81 12.04
C GLN A 300 -1.08 17.11 11.60
N ARG A 301 -1.41 16.01 12.24
CA ARG A 301 -2.63 15.23 12.02
C ARG A 301 -3.13 14.70 13.36
N LEU A 302 -4.27 15.16 13.81
CA LEU A 302 -4.86 14.72 15.08
C LEU A 302 -6.10 13.86 14.82
N ILE A 303 -6.32 12.89 15.70
CA ILE A 303 -7.58 12.17 15.80
C ILE A 303 -8.63 13.12 16.37
N THR A 304 -9.82 13.10 15.79
CA THR A 304 -10.96 13.81 16.35
C THR A 304 -11.49 12.99 17.52
N GLN A 305 -11.24 13.44 18.75
CA GLN A 305 -11.86 12.82 19.90
C GLN A 305 -13.36 13.11 19.86
N SER A 306 -14.19 12.07 19.95
CA SER A 306 -15.61 12.22 20.24
C SER A 306 -15.70 12.69 21.70
N LEU A 307 -15.97 13.98 21.91
CA LEU A 307 -16.33 14.53 23.23
C LEU A 307 -17.67 13.96 23.69
#